data_0edd96f3881fabae148cad49d959bdd9
#
_entry.id   0edd96f3881fabae148cad49d959bdd9
#
_cell.length_a   1.000
_cell.length_b   1.000
_cell.length_c   1.000
_cell.angle_alpha   90.00
_cell.angle_beta   90.00
_cell.angle_gamma   90.00
#
_symmetry.space_group_name_H-M   'P 1'
#
loop_
_entity.id
_entity.type
_entity.pdbx_description
1 polymer ?
#
loop_
_entity_poly.entity_id
_entity_poly.type
_entity_poly.pdbx_seq_one_letter_code
_entity_poly.pdbx_strand_id
1 'polypeptide(L)'
;MSYLVVFVLDSPDLCQNVLDAWEGAGAKGITILESTGIGRVRQAGIRDNIPLIPSLSNLFKSDETHNRTLFSVVDNLDLAHALVKAAQDTVGGIEKPNSGLLFIAPLLEVYGLNSEKR
;
A
#
# COMPACT_ATOMS: atom_id res chain seq x y z
N MET A 1 -5.19 17.44 -13.01
CA MET A 1 -4.58 17.25 -11.69
C MET A 1 -4.21 15.80 -11.50
N SER A 2 -3.10 15.57 -10.84
CA SER A 2 -2.61 14.22 -10.65
C SER A 2 -2.90 13.73 -9.25
N TYR A 3 -2.94 12.43 -9.11
CA TYR A 3 -3.28 11.79 -7.84
C TYR A 3 -2.34 10.64 -7.57
N LEU A 4 -2.12 10.40 -6.29
CA LEU A 4 -1.33 9.27 -5.81
C LEU A 4 -2.28 8.26 -5.22
N VAL A 5 -2.24 7.04 -5.72
CA VAL A 5 -3.03 5.95 -5.15
C VAL A 5 -2.05 5.04 -4.42
N VAL A 6 -2.30 4.82 -3.13
CA VAL A 6 -1.41 4.03 -2.29
C VAL A 6 -2.20 2.91 -1.66
N PHE A 7 -1.67 1.71 -1.76
CA PHE A 7 -2.26 0.54 -1.14
C PHE A 7 -1.21 -0.16 -0.30
N VAL A 8 -1.39 -0.11 1.01
CA VAL A 8 -0.55 -0.88 1.94
C VAL A 8 -1.23 -2.22 2.14
N LEU A 9 -0.70 -3.23 1.50
CA LEU A 9 -1.34 -4.54 1.40
C LEU A 9 -0.80 -5.46 2.47
N ASP A 10 -1.67 -5.92 3.35
CA ASP A 10 -1.26 -6.77 4.46
C ASP A 10 -1.03 -8.22 4.06
N SER A 11 -1.52 -8.63 2.91
CA SER A 11 -1.37 -10.01 2.45
C SER A 11 -0.43 -10.05 1.27
N PRO A 12 0.87 -10.25 1.49
CA PRO A 12 1.83 -10.21 0.37
C PRO A 12 1.52 -11.20 -0.74
N ASP A 13 0.83 -12.30 -0.41
CA ASP A 13 0.47 -13.28 -1.43
C ASP A 13 -0.39 -12.69 -2.53
N LEU A 14 -1.14 -11.65 -2.21
CA LEU A 14 -2.05 -11.04 -3.18
C LEU A 14 -1.40 -9.92 -3.97
N CYS A 15 -0.13 -9.66 -3.73
CA CYS A 15 0.54 -8.54 -4.37
C CYS A 15 0.50 -8.65 -5.88
N GLN A 16 0.80 -9.82 -6.42
CA GLN A 16 0.78 -10.00 -7.86
C GLN A 16 -0.62 -9.80 -8.42
N ASN A 17 -1.63 -10.27 -7.69
CA ASN A 17 -3.01 -10.11 -8.13
C ASN A 17 -3.42 -8.65 -8.18
N VAL A 18 -3.00 -7.87 -7.17
CA VAL A 18 -3.30 -6.45 -7.18
C VAL A 18 -2.55 -5.74 -8.30
N LEU A 19 -1.30 -6.11 -8.51
CA LEU A 19 -0.51 -5.54 -9.61
C LEU A 19 -1.20 -5.77 -10.94
N ASP A 20 -1.63 -7.01 -11.18
CA ASP A 20 -2.31 -7.33 -12.43
C ASP A 20 -3.62 -6.55 -12.56
N ALA A 21 -4.35 -6.43 -11.46
CA ALA A 21 -5.63 -5.71 -11.49
C ALA A 21 -5.42 -4.23 -11.78
N TRP A 22 -4.38 -3.65 -11.17
CA TRP A 22 -4.09 -2.23 -11.41
C TRP A 22 -3.67 -2.00 -12.86
N GLU A 23 -2.83 -2.88 -13.40
CA GLU A 23 -2.45 -2.75 -14.80
C GLU A 23 -3.66 -2.89 -15.70
N GLY A 24 -4.53 -3.83 -15.40
CA GLY A 24 -5.75 -3.99 -16.18
C GLY A 24 -6.68 -2.80 -16.09
N ALA A 25 -6.65 -2.08 -14.98
CA ALA A 25 -7.49 -0.90 -14.81
C ALA A 25 -6.90 0.34 -15.47
N GLY A 26 -5.65 0.30 -15.91
CA GLY A 26 -5.07 1.39 -16.65
C GLY A 26 -3.85 2.04 -16.01
N ALA A 27 -3.37 1.53 -14.89
CA ALA A 27 -2.16 2.08 -14.28
C ALA A 27 -0.97 1.78 -15.17
N LYS A 28 -0.14 2.77 -15.42
CA LYS A 28 1.00 2.61 -16.32
C LYS A 28 2.28 2.38 -15.56
N GLY A 29 2.43 2.98 -14.40
CA GLY A 29 3.62 2.77 -13.60
C GLY A 29 3.20 2.45 -12.18
N ILE A 30 3.72 1.36 -11.64
CA ILE A 30 3.40 0.93 -10.30
C ILE A 30 4.71 0.67 -9.59
N THR A 31 4.86 1.26 -8.41
CA THR A 31 6.01 1.02 -7.58
C THR A 31 5.60 0.13 -6.41
N ILE A 32 6.40 -0.86 -6.13
CA ILE A 32 6.14 -1.79 -5.04
C ILE A 32 7.30 -1.73 -4.06
N LEU A 33 6.97 -1.52 -2.80
CA LEU A 33 7.95 -1.46 -1.73
C LEU A 33 7.60 -2.51 -0.70
N GLU A 34 8.62 -3.15 -0.15
CA GLU A 34 8.43 -3.94 1.05
C GLU A 34 8.30 -3.00 2.23
N SER A 35 7.34 -3.28 3.08
CA SER A 35 7.10 -2.43 4.24
C SER A 35 6.72 -3.30 5.42
N THR A 36 6.73 -2.70 6.61
CA THR A 36 6.43 -3.40 7.84
C THR A 36 5.47 -2.55 8.64
N GLY A 37 4.37 -3.16 9.07
CA GLY A 37 3.44 -2.46 9.94
C GLY A 37 4.02 -2.36 11.34
N ILE A 38 3.93 -1.18 11.92
CA ILE A 38 4.52 -0.95 13.22
C ILE A 38 3.48 -0.76 14.32
N GLY A 39 2.23 -0.50 13.93
CA GLY A 39 1.21 -0.22 14.92
C GLY A 39 1.01 -1.36 15.90
N ARG A 40 0.87 -2.57 15.37
CA ARG A 40 0.67 -3.74 16.21
C ARG A 40 1.91 -4.04 17.03
N VAL A 41 3.07 -3.92 16.41
CA VAL A 41 4.32 -4.16 17.10
C VAL A 41 4.47 -3.20 18.28
N ARG A 42 4.14 -1.94 18.05
CA ARG A 42 4.23 -0.94 19.12
C ARG A 42 3.25 -1.20 20.23
N GLN A 43 2.04 -1.62 19.89
CA GLN A 43 1.07 -1.94 20.93
C GLN A 43 1.54 -3.10 21.80
N ALA A 44 2.07 -4.12 21.18
CA ALA A 44 2.59 -5.24 21.94
C ALA A 44 3.73 -4.83 22.84
N GLY A 45 4.64 -4.02 22.32
CA GLY A 45 5.76 -3.54 23.11
C GLY A 45 5.33 -2.68 24.28
N ILE A 46 4.37 -1.82 24.07
CA ILE A 46 3.88 -0.97 25.15
C ILE A 46 3.22 -1.82 26.22
N ARG A 47 2.41 -2.75 25.81
CA ARG A 47 1.70 -3.59 26.75
C ARG A 47 2.65 -4.41 27.59
N ASP A 48 3.72 -4.86 26.98
CA ASP A 48 4.69 -5.70 27.67
C ASP A 48 5.80 -4.92 28.34
N ASN A 49 5.73 -3.58 28.28
CA ASN A 49 6.73 -2.73 28.89
C ASN A 49 8.12 -2.97 28.31
N ILE A 50 8.19 -3.20 27.04
CA ILE A 50 9.46 -3.51 26.38
C ILE A 50 10.05 -2.22 25.82
N PRO A 51 11.31 -1.93 26.10
CA PRO A 51 11.94 -0.74 25.51
C PRO A 51 11.96 -0.85 23.99
N LEU A 52 11.60 0.21 23.33
CA LEU A 52 11.42 0.14 21.90
C LEU A 52 12.72 -0.04 21.13
N ILE A 53 13.75 0.71 21.52
CA ILE A 53 14.93 0.76 20.68
C ILE A 53 15.71 -0.55 20.70
N PRO A 54 16.02 -1.13 21.84
CA PRO A 54 16.76 -2.39 21.82
C PRO A 54 15.92 -3.56 21.36
N SER A 55 14.60 -3.50 21.55
CA SER A 55 13.73 -4.65 21.30
C SER A 55 13.03 -4.57 19.97
N LEU A 56 13.15 -3.46 19.27
CA LEU A 56 12.34 -3.25 18.07
C LEU A 56 12.64 -4.29 17.00
N SER A 57 13.91 -4.59 16.77
CA SER A 57 14.23 -5.56 15.74
C SER A 57 13.76 -6.95 16.12
N ASN A 58 13.79 -7.28 17.41
CA ASN A 58 13.25 -8.56 17.85
C ASN A 58 11.76 -8.64 17.68
N LEU A 59 11.06 -7.54 17.97
CA LEU A 59 9.62 -7.52 17.75
C LEU A 59 9.29 -7.67 16.27
N PHE A 60 10.07 -7.03 15.43
CA PHE A 60 9.86 -7.18 13.99
C PHE A 60 10.08 -8.61 13.55
N LYS A 61 11.05 -9.27 14.13
CA LYS A 61 11.32 -10.64 13.76
C LYS A 61 10.24 -11.60 14.23
N SER A 62 9.71 -11.37 15.41
CA SER A 62 8.76 -12.31 15.97
C SER A 62 7.33 -12.03 15.56
N ASP A 63 6.97 -10.75 15.46
CA ASP A 63 5.62 -10.34 15.11
C ASP A 63 5.55 -9.66 13.79
N GLU A 64 6.54 -9.89 12.96
CA GLU A 64 6.59 -9.10 11.74
C GLU A 64 5.36 -9.33 10.91
N THR A 65 4.79 -8.24 10.50
CA THR A 65 3.74 -8.22 9.53
C THR A 65 4.36 -7.66 8.29
N HIS A 66 4.72 -8.53 7.39
CA HIS A 66 5.30 -8.09 6.12
C HIS A 66 4.21 -7.56 5.24
N ASN A 67 4.36 -6.33 4.84
CA ASN A 67 3.42 -5.66 3.95
C ASN A 67 4.08 -5.42 2.62
N ARG A 68 3.27 -5.23 1.62
CA ARG A 68 3.72 -4.68 0.35
C ARG A 68 2.98 -3.39 0.16
N THR A 69 3.70 -2.32 -0.12
CA THR A 69 3.08 -1.05 -0.44
C THR A 69 3.19 -0.81 -1.93
N LEU A 70 2.04 -0.68 -2.58
CA LEU A 70 2.00 -0.37 -4.00
C LEU A 70 1.53 1.05 -4.16
N PHE A 71 2.16 1.79 -5.07
CA PHE A 71 1.60 3.09 -5.38
C PHE A 71 1.75 3.39 -6.86
N SER A 72 0.85 4.23 -7.33
CA SER A 72 0.85 4.66 -8.72
C SER A 72 0.38 6.10 -8.77
N VAL A 73 0.99 6.87 -9.65
CA VAL A 73 0.57 8.24 -9.90
C VAL A 73 -0.27 8.23 -11.16
N VAL A 74 -1.47 8.79 -11.06
CA VAL A 74 -2.39 8.82 -12.18
C VAL A 74 -2.79 10.26 -12.45
N ASP A 75 -3.28 10.53 -13.67
CA ASP A 75 -3.52 11.89 -14.08
C ASP A 75 -4.97 12.31 -14.01
N ASN A 76 -5.85 11.46 -13.50
CA ASN A 76 -7.24 11.87 -13.31
C ASN A 76 -7.86 11.04 -12.20
N LEU A 77 -8.94 11.58 -11.64
CA LEU A 77 -9.57 10.97 -10.48
C LEU A 77 -10.33 9.71 -10.85
N ASP A 78 -10.87 9.65 -12.06
CA ASP A 78 -11.59 8.46 -12.48
C ASP A 78 -10.67 7.25 -12.50
N LEU A 79 -9.46 7.41 -12.98
CA LEU A 79 -8.49 6.32 -12.97
C LEU A 79 -8.10 5.97 -11.55
N ALA A 80 -7.93 6.97 -10.68
CA ALA A 80 -7.63 6.68 -9.28
C ALA A 80 -8.73 5.83 -8.66
N HIS A 81 -9.97 6.17 -8.90
CA HIS A 81 -11.08 5.38 -8.39
C HIS A 81 -11.12 3.98 -8.99
N ALA A 82 -10.73 3.85 -10.25
CA ALA A 82 -10.68 2.53 -10.88
C ALA A 82 -9.64 1.64 -10.19
N LEU A 83 -8.51 2.22 -9.80
CA LEU A 83 -7.50 1.46 -9.07
C LEU A 83 -8.01 1.04 -7.70
N VAL A 84 -8.71 1.94 -7.01
CA VAL A 84 -9.28 1.60 -5.72
C VAL A 84 -10.26 0.43 -5.86
N LYS A 85 -11.15 0.51 -6.84
CA LYS A 85 -12.11 -0.58 -7.04
C LYS A 85 -11.41 -1.88 -7.38
N ALA A 86 -10.41 -1.83 -8.24
CA ALA A 86 -9.67 -3.03 -8.62
C ALA A 86 -9.01 -3.66 -7.41
N ALA A 87 -8.42 -2.85 -6.52
CA ALA A 87 -7.80 -3.37 -5.32
C ALA A 87 -8.82 -4.00 -4.39
N GLN A 88 -9.95 -3.32 -4.19
CA GLN A 88 -10.98 -3.84 -3.31
C GLN A 88 -11.55 -5.15 -3.81
N ASP A 89 -11.77 -5.24 -5.12
CA ASP A 89 -12.29 -6.47 -5.70
C ASP A 89 -11.29 -7.62 -5.55
N THR A 90 -10.01 -7.30 -5.64
CA THR A 90 -8.98 -8.33 -5.56
C THR A 90 -8.85 -8.91 -4.16
N VAL A 91 -8.92 -8.05 -3.13
CA VAL A 91 -8.70 -8.52 -1.76
C VAL A 91 -9.99 -8.87 -1.04
N GLY A 92 -11.13 -8.63 -1.66
CA GLY A 92 -12.40 -9.00 -1.05
C GLY A 92 -12.95 -8.01 -0.04
N GLY A 93 -12.45 -6.78 -0.07
CA GLY A 93 -12.95 -5.74 0.82
C GLY A 93 -11.89 -5.20 1.73
N ILE A 94 -11.83 -3.87 1.82
CA ILE A 94 -10.80 -3.21 2.63
C ILE A 94 -11.28 -3.01 4.07
N GLU A 95 -12.58 -3.10 4.28
CA GLU A 95 -13.14 -2.87 5.61
C GLU A 95 -12.80 -3.97 6.59
N LYS A 96 -12.38 -5.12 6.10
CA LYS A 96 -12.02 -6.21 6.99
C LYS A 96 -10.77 -5.84 7.79
N PRO A 97 -10.73 -6.23 9.05
CA PRO A 97 -9.52 -5.97 9.84
C PRO A 97 -8.29 -6.58 9.17
N ASN A 98 -7.20 -5.85 9.19
CA ASN A 98 -5.91 -6.32 8.68
C ASN A 98 -5.90 -6.59 7.18
N SER A 99 -6.81 -5.99 6.42
CA SER A 99 -6.77 -6.18 4.98
C SER A 99 -5.93 -5.12 4.30
N GLY A 100 -5.54 -4.05 5.00
CA GLY A 100 -4.67 -3.06 4.43
C GLY A 100 -5.21 -1.66 4.54
N LEU A 101 -4.49 -0.73 3.93
CA LEU A 101 -4.85 0.68 3.92
C LEU A 101 -4.75 1.18 2.48
N LEU A 102 -5.81 1.80 2.00
CA LEU A 102 -5.88 2.24 0.61
C LEU A 102 -6.36 3.68 0.61
N PHE A 103 -5.64 4.55 -0.08
CA PHE A 103 -6.05 5.95 -0.11
C PHE A 103 -5.61 6.62 -1.40
N ILE A 104 -6.25 7.74 -1.69
CA ILE A 104 -5.93 8.60 -2.82
C ILE A 104 -5.54 9.96 -2.25
N ALA A 105 -4.46 10.53 -2.76
CA ALA A 105 -4.02 11.85 -2.36
C ALA A 105 -3.84 12.71 -3.60
N PRO A 106 -4.29 13.96 -3.57
CA PRO A 106 -4.02 14.85 -4.68
C PRO A 106 -2.56 15.29 -4.65
N LEU A 107 -1.97 15.43 -5.82
CA LEU A 107 -0.58 15.84 -5.93
C LEU A 107 -0.54 17.23 -6.49
N LEU A 108 0.18 18.10 -5.83
CA LEU A 108 0.28 19.47 -6.25
C LEU A 108 1.07 19.60 -7.56
N GLU A 109 2.17 18.90 -7.65
CA GLU A 109 3.02 18.93 -8.84
C GLU A 109 3.62 17.55 -9.05
N VAL A 110 3.74 17.15 -10.31
CA VAL A 110 4.34 15.87 -10.66
C VAL A 110 5.26 16.11 -11.84
N TYR A 111 6.45 15.55 -11.73
CA TYR A 111 7.43 15.63 -12.80
C TYR A 111 7.77 14.22 -13.24
N GLY A 112 7.78 14.00 -14.55
CA GLY A 112 8.12 12.71 -15.11
C GLY A 112 6.96 11.79 -15.38
N LEU A 113 5.73 12.26 -15.19
CA LEU A 113 4.57 11.39 -15.36
C LEU A 113 4.26 11.11 -16.82
N ASN A 114 4.68 11.95 -17.72
CA ASN A 114 4.24 11.85 -19.12
C ASN A 114 5.01 10.81 -19.90
N SER A 115 5.44 9.78 -19.26
CA SER A 115 6.21 8.73 -19.92
C SER A 115 5.43 8.03 -21.02
N GLU A 116 4.12 8.10 -20.96
CA GLU A 116 3.29 7.46 -21.96
C GLU A 116 3.51 8.01 -23.34
N LYS A 117 4.12 9.13 -23.44
CA LYS A 117 4.39 9.69 -24.76
C LYS A 117 5.47 8.97 -25.51
N ARG A 118 6.22 8.18 -24.83
CA ARG A 118 7.34 7.49 -25.47
C ARG A 118 6.93 6.19 -26.08
#